data_ff48beb2888642407b729641d7f8b4b6
#
_entry.id   ff48beb2888642407b729641d7f8b4b6
#
_cell.length_a   1.000
_cell.length_b   1.000
_cell.length_c   1.000
_cell.angle_alpha   90.00
_cell.angle_beta   90.00
_cell.angle_gamma   90.00
#
_symmetry.space_group_name_H-M   'P 1'
#
loop_
_entity.id
_entity.type
_entity.pdbx_description
1 polymer ?
#
loop_
_entity_poly.entity_id
_entity_poly.type
_entity_poly.pdbx_seq_one_letter_code
_entity_poly.pdbx_strand_id
1 'polypeptide(L)'
;EAPAAAYAAFKVVEVMEAVQHPNADRLRVCQVKTDAGMIQVVCGAPNARAGMKAILAPEGSYVPGLDMTMKKTKIRDVESNGMMASEREMKLGDDQNGIIDLPADTPIGTFLADIYGLNDPIIEINVTPNRPDCAGVRGIARDLAAVGLGTLKPLVAHKIPATFNTPISVSLQ
;
A
#
# COMPACT_ATOMS: atom_id res chain seq x y z
N GLU A 1 3.98 -5.09 14.99
CA GLU A 1 2.85 -4.22 14.59
C GLU A 1 2.58 -4.41 13.10
N ALA A 2 1.31 -4.47 12.71
CA ALA A 2 0.98 -4.58 11.29
C ALA A 2 1.37 -3.25 10.60
N PRO A 3 2.11 -3.29 9.46
CA PRO A 3 2.49 -2.08 8.74
C PRO A 3 1.30 -1.18 8.41
N ALA A 4 0.13 -1.75 8.16
CA ALA A 4 -1.11 -1.06 7.88
C ALA A 4 -1.55 -0.03 8.93
N ALA A 5 -1.21 -0.25 10.22
CA ALA A 5 -1.61 0.67 11.29
C ALA A 5 -1.04 2.08 11.11
N ALA A 6 0.19 2.19 10.58
CA ALA A 6 0.83 3.47 10.28
C ALA A 6 0.12 4.23 9.14
N TYR A 7 -0.65 3.53 8.32
CA TYR A 7 -1.32 4.08 7.13
C TYR A 7 -2.84 4.19 7.27
N ALA A 8 -3.39 3.98 8.45
CA ALA A 8 -4.85 3.94 8.69
C ALA A 8 -5.58 5.26 8.37
N ALA A 9 -4.87 6.39 8.33
CA ALA A 9 -5.45 7.69 8.02
C ALA A 9 -5.51 8.00 6.51
N PHE A 10 -4.73 7.29 5.67
CA PHE A 10 -4.56 7.64 4.27
C PHE A 10 -5.59 6.92 3.40
N LYS A 11 -6.34 7.70 2.62
CA LYS A 11 -7.42 7.21 1.78
C LYS A 11 -7.36 7.76 0.36
N VAL A 12 -7.97 7.01 -0.54
CA VAL A 12 -8.20 7.44 -1.93
C VAL A 12 -9.17 8.61 -1.97
N VAL A 13 -8.81 9.59 -2.75
CA VAL A 13 -9.64 10.76 -3.06
C VAL A 13 -9.65 11.01 -4.57
N GLU A 14 -10.60 11.82 -5.03
CA GLU A 14 -10.67 12.25 -6.42
C GLU A 14 -10.47 13.75 -6.53
N VAL A 15 -9.57 14.16 -7.41
CA VAL A 15 -9.38 15.58 -7.73
C VAL A 15 -10.46 15.99 -8.71
N MET A 16 -11.44 16.76 -8.24
CA MET A 16 -12.53 17.25 -9.07
C MET A 16 -12.13 18.44 -9.93
N GLU A 17 -11.29 19.30 -9.38
CA GLU A 17 -10.79 20.50 -10.04
C GLU A 17 -9.35 20.79 -9.61
N ALA A 18 -8.51 21.28 -10.52
CA ALA A 18 -7.14 21.68 -10.25
C ALA A 18 -6.83 22.95 -11.01
N VAL A 19 -6.96 24.09 -10.34
CA VAL A 19 -6.74 25.42 -10.94
C VAL A 19 -5.40 26.01 -10.50
N GLN A 20 -4.86 26.93 -11.28
CA GLN A 20 -3.63 27.62 -10.97
C GLN A 20 -3.79 28.40 -9.65
N HIS A 21 -2.78 28.31 -8.78
CA HIS A 21 -2.76 29.08 -7.54
C HIS A 21 -2.60 30.59 -7.84
N PRO A 22 -3.38 31.50 -7.23
CA PRO A 22 -3.37 32.92 -7.57
C PRO A 22 -2.01 33.61 -7.29
N ASN A 23 -1.25 33.09 -6.31
CA ASN A 23 0.00 33.73 -5.85
C ASN A 23 1.23 32.82 -6.03
N ALA A 24 1.14 31.78 -6.89
CA ALA A 24 2.27 30.84 -7.08
C ALA A 24 2.18 30.06 -8.39
N ASP A 25 3.17 30.23 -9.26
CA ASP A 25 3.19 29.62 -10.60
C ASP A 25 3.32 28.09 -10.60
N ARG A 26 3.89 27.50 -9.54
CA ARG A 26 4.13 26.06 -9.42
C ARG A 26 3.11 25.33 -8.56
N LEU A 27 2.12 26.04 -8.01
CA LEU A 27 1.11 25.47 -7.15
C LEU A 27 -0.25 25.42 -7.84
N ARG A 28 -1.05 24.44 -7.48
CA ARG A 28 -2.45 24.30 -7.88
C ARG A 28 -3.34 24.28 -6.65
N VAL A 29 -4.49 24.93 -6.75
CA VAL A 29 -5.57 24.79 -5.78
C VAL A 29 -6.50 23.71 -6.30
N CYS A 30 -6.61 22.62 -5.56
CA CYS A 30 -7.39 21.45 -5.94
C CYS A 30 -8.64 21.35 -5.07
N GLN A 31 -9.78 21.15 -5.71
CA GLN A 31 -11.00 20.71 -5.04
C GLN A 31 -11.03 19.18 -5.08
N VAL A 32 -11.03 18.57 -3.89
CA VAL A 32 -10.80 17.14 -3.73
C VAL A 32 -12.02 16.51 -3.06
N LYS A 33 -12.58 15.49 -3.70
CA LYS A 33 -13.69 14.70 -3.19
C LYS A 33 -13.16 13.56 -2.32
N THR A 34 -13.59 13.55 -1.07
CA THR A 34 -13.34 12.49 -0.09
C THR A 34 -14.62 11.68 0.19
N ASP A 35 -14.53 10.63 0.97
CA ASP A 35 -15.68 9.90 1.52
C ASP A 35 -16.54 10.74 2.49
N ALA A 36 -15.98 11.81 3.07
CA ALA A 36 -16.65 12.71 4.00
C ALA A 36 -17.14 14.02 3.36
N GLY A 37 -16.83 14.27 2.07
CA GLY A 37 -17.23 15.49 1.38
C GLY A 37 -16.09 16.14 0.58
N MET A 38 -16.29 17.38 0.20
CA MET A 38 -15.32 18.17 -0.58
C MET A 38 -14.38 18.94 0.34
N ILE A 39 -13.09 18.91 0.02
CA ILE A 39 -12.07 19.70 0.69
C ILE A 39 -11.17 20.41 -0.31
N GLN A 40 -10.55 21.50 0.11
CA GLN A 40 -9.55 22.22 -0.65
C GLN A 40 -8.15 21.80 -0.22
N VAL A 41 -7.30 21.49 -1.20
CA VAL A 41 -5.89 21.13 -0.99
C VAL A 41 -5.02 21.91 -1.96
N VAL A 42 -3.95 22.51 -1.47
CA VAL A 42 -2.93 23.15 -2.32
C VAL A 42 -1.86 22.09 -2.65
N CYS A 43 -1.58 21.89 -3.93
CA CYS A 43 -0.67 20.87 -4.43
C CYS A 43 0.42 21.48 -5.32
N GLY A 44 1.68 21.10 -5.06
CA GLY A 44 2.84 21.50 -5.87
C GLY A 44 3.27 20.44 -6.91
N ALA A 45 2.61 19.31 -6.96
CA ALA A 45 2.97 18.24 -7.86
C ALA A 45 2.61 18.56 -9.32
N PRO A 46 3.51 18.31 -10.27
CA PRO A 46 3.30 18.66 -11.68
C PRO A 46 2.19 17.82 -12.34
N ASN A 47 1.94 16.62 -11.83
CA ASN A 47 0.93 15.70 -12.34
C ASN A 47 -0.48 15.94 -11.79
N ALA A 48 -0.67 16.87 -10.84
CA ALA A 48 -1.99 17.16 -10.28
C ALA A 48 -2.95 17.67 -11.37
N ARG A 49 -4.08 16.96 -11.57
CA ARG A 49 -5.08 17.27 -12.60
C ARG A 49 -6.47 16.85 -12.17
N ALA A 50 -7.48 17.45 -12.77
CA ALA A 50 -8.86 17.04 -12.57
C ALA A 50 -9.09 15.61 -13.09
N GLY A 51 -9.94 14.86 -12.40
CA GLY A 51 -10.30 13.48 -12.72
C GLY A 51 -9.31 12.42 -12.23
N MET A 52 -8.17 12.81 -11.61
CA MET A 52 -7.24 11.81 -11.08
C MET A 52 -7.66 11.30 -9.71
N LYS A 53 -7.31 10.03 -9.43
CA LYS A 53 -7.39 9.43 -8.11
C LYS A 53 -6.03 9.54 -7.42
N ALA A 54 -6.01 10.06 -6.22
CA ALA A 54 -4.79 10.28 -5.44
C ALA A 54 -4.97 9.82 -4.00
N ILE A 55 -3.87 9.81 -3.24
CA ILE A 55 -3.89 9.53 -1.80
C ILE A 55 -3.85 10.82 -1.03
N LEU A 56 -4.80 10.99 -0.12
CA LEU A 56 -4.86 12.12 0.81
C LEU A 56 -4.20 11.76 2.13
N ALA A 57 -3.29 12.62 2.58
CA ALA A 57 -2.83 12.73 3.94
C ALA A 57 -3.67 13.83 4.65
N PRO A 58 -4.68 13.45 5.45
CA PRO A 58 -5.54 14.42 6.10
C PRO A 58 -4.84 15.13 7.27
N GLU A 59 -5.47 16.19 7.77
CA GLU A 59 -5.03 16.86 9.01
C GLU A 59 -4.93 15.85 10.15
N GLY A 60 -3.87 15.96 10.97
CA GLY A 60 -3.58 15.06 12.09
C GLY A 60 -2.86 13.75 11.72
N SER A 61 -2.73 13.41 10.43
CA SER A 61 -1.99 12.22 10.01
C SER A 61 -0.48 12.44 10.06
N TYR A 62 0.26 11.43 10.48
CA TYR A 62 1.71 11.42 10.45
C TYR A 62 2.20 10.89 9.10
N VAL A 63 3.00 11.69 8.39
CA VAL A 63 3.57 11.37 7.07
C VAL A 63 4.98 10.81 7.24
N PRO A 64 5.21 9.51 7.02
CA PRO A 64 6.46 8.86 7.42
C PRO A 64 7.68 9.32 6.62
N GLY A 65 7.53 9.68 5.36
CA GLY A 65 8.64 10.16 4.52
C GLY A 65 9.07 11.58 4.80
N LEU A 66 8.19 12.39 5.43
CA LEU A 66 8.48 13.76 5.84
C LEU A 66 8.82 13.88 7.34
N ASP A 67 8.62 12.81 8.10
CA ASP A 67 8.77 12.79 9.57
C ASP A 67 7.98 13.91 10.25
N MET A 68 6.74 14.13 9.80
CA MET A 68 5.90 15.21 10.32
C MET A 68 4.42 14.85 10.36
N THR A 69 3.70 15.50 11.28
CA THR A 69 2.24 15.41 11.36
C THR A 69 1.62 16.55 10.55
N MET A 70 0.67 16.18 9.69
CA MET A 70 -0.07 17.15 8.87
C MET A 70 -0.91 18.07 9.71
N LYS A 71 -0.84 19.37 9.40
CA LYS A 71 -1.66 20.40 10.03
C LYS A 71 -2.40 21.17 8.95
N LYS A 72 -3.58 21.66 9.29
CA LYS A 72 -4.26 22.66 8.47
C LYS A 72 -3.36 23.89 8.34
N THR A 73 -3.03 24.27 7.14
CA THR A 73 -2.11 25.37 6.85
C THR A 73 -2.65 26.30 5.78
N LYS A 74 -2.13 27.53 5.76
CA LYS A 74 -2.30 28.43 4.62
C LYS A 74 -1.01 28.46 3.81
N ILE A 75 -1.11 28.13 2.55
CA ILE A 75 0.02 28.16 1.61
C ILE A 75 -0.20 29.38 0.71
N ARG A 76 0.62 30.42 0.90
CA ARG A 76 0.49 31.71 0.20
C ARG A 76 -0.94 32.25 0.21
N ASP A 77 -1.52 32.33 1.40
CA ASP A 77 -2.85 32.86 1.72
C ASP A 77 -4.04 31.97 1.30
N VAL A 78 -3.79 30.80 0.69
CA VAL A 78 -4.82 29.82 0.34
C VAL A 78 -4.82 28.66 1.34
N GLU A 79 -5.99 28.33 1.88
CA GLU A 79 -6.13 27.22 2.83
C GLU A 79 -5.89 25.86 2.16
N SER A 80 -5.14 24.99 2.86
CA SER A 80 -4.94 23.60 2.50
C SER A 80 -5.34 22.70 3.68
N ASN A 81 -6.30 21.81 3.44
CA ASN A 81 -6.85 20.89 4.45
C ASN A 81 -6.26 19.48 4.29
N GLY A 82 -4.94 19.39 4.26
CA GLY A 82 -4.20 18.15 4.05
C GLY A 82 -3.24 18.27 2.87
N MET A 83 -2.71 17.12 2.45
CA MET A 83 -1.73 16.99 1.37
C MET A 83 -2.05 15.77 0.52
N MET A 84 -1.93 15.88 -0.79
CA MET A 84 -1.89 14.71 -1.67
C MET A 84 -0.45 14.19 -1.72
N ALA A 85 -0.26 12.90 -1.45
CA ALA A 85 1.04 12.31 -1.17
C ALA A 85 1.68 11.62 -2.39
N SER A 86 3.01 11.65 -2.45
CA SER A 86 3.85 10.83 -3.32
C SER A 86 4.23 9.50 -2.67
N GLU A 87 4.73 8.53 -3.45
CA GLU A 87 5.22 7.25 -2.92
C GLU A 87 6.36 7.44 -1.91
N ARG A 88 7.27 8.37 -2.19
CA ARG A 88 8.40 8.69 -1.30
C ARG A 88 7.92 9.24 0.04
N GLU A 89 6.93 10.13 0.05
CA GLU A 89 6.37 10.68 1.29
C GLU A 89 5.68 9.61 2.13
N MET A 90 5.14 8.57 1.48
CA MET A 90 4.56 7.40 2.14
C MET A 90 5.58 6.30 2.46
N LYS A 91 6.85 6.43 2.08
CA LYS A 91 7.88 5.35 2.17
C LYS A 91 7.47 4.06 1.49
N LEU A 92 6.74 4.16 0.37
CA LEU A 92 6.29 3.03 -0.44
C LEU A 92 7.12 2.84 -1.71
N GLY A 93 7.95 3.82 -2.05
CA GLY A 93 8.83 3.85 -3.21
C GLY A 93 9.72 5.08 -3.19
N ASP A 94 10.55 5.23 -4.23
CA ASP A 94 11.49 6.35 -4.37
C ASP A 94 10.96 7.47 -5.26
N ASP A 95 9.79 7.29 -5.91
CA ASP A 95 9.24 8.30 -6.81
C ASP A 95 8.75 9.52 -6.04
N GLN A 96 9.27 10.67 -6.46
CA GLN A 96 8.92 12.00 -5.94
C GLN A 96 8.52 12.97 -7.05
N ASN A 97 8.42 12.51 -8.31
CA ASN A 97 8.15 13.39 -9.45
C ASN A 97 6.68 13.84 -9.53
N GLY A 98 5.84 13.36 -8.61
CA GLY A 98 4.44 13.69 -8.52
C GLY A 98 3.76 13.01 -7.34
N ILE A 99 2.47 13.26 -7.22
CA ILE A 99 1.60 12.54 -6.29
C ILE A 99 1.23 11.18 -6.87
N ILE A 100 0.89 10.23 -5.99
CA ILE A 100 0.41 8.90 -6.37
C ILE A 100 -0.80 9.04 -7.31
N ASP A 101 -0.70 8.44 -8.50
CA ASP A 101 -1.74 8.43 -9.52
C ASP A 101 -2.35 7.04 -9.64
N LEU A 102 -3.55 6.86 -9.12
CA LEU A 102 -4.23 5.57 -9.07
C LEU A 102 -5.15 5.38 -10.28
N PRO A 103 -5.49 4.13 -10.64
CA PRO A 103 -6.48 3.83 -11.66
C PRO A 103 -7.81 4.56 -11.42
N ALA A 104 -8.43 5.03 -12.49
CA ALA A 104 -9.64 5.87 -12.41
C ALA A 104 -10.85 5.16 -11.77
N ASP A 105 -10.88 3.84 -11.82
CA ASP A 105 -11.90 2.98 -11.22
C ASP A 105 -11.68 2.69 -9.72
N THR A 106 -10.57 3.18 -9.14
CA THR A 106 -10.31 2.99 -7.70
C THR A 106 -11.37 3.71 -6.87
N PRO A 107 -12.08 3.01 -5.96
CA PRO A 107 -13.15 3.64 -5.17
C PRO A 107 -12.61 4.70 -4.20
N ILE A 108 -13.30 5.84 -4.11
CA ILE A 108 -13.00 6.88 -3.11
C ILE A 108 -13.21 6.30 -1.71
N GLY A 109 -12.32 6.64 -0.78
CA GLY A 109 -12.37 6.17 0.60
C GLY A 109 -11.66 4.84 0.85
N THR A 110 -11.18 4.14 -0.20
CA THR A 110 -10.33 2.95 -0.04
C THR A 110 -9.05 3.32 0.70
N PHE A 111 -8.65 2.50 1.66
CA PHE A 111 -7.42 2.75 2.42
C PHE A 111 -6.17 2.47 1.58
N LEU A 112 -5.15 3.29 1.75
CA LEU A 112 -3.84 3.10 1.14
C LEU A 112 -3.28 1.70 1.42
N ALA A 113 -3.44 1.21 2.66
CA ALA A 113 -2.98 -0.10 3.09
C ALA A 113 -3.60 -1.25 2.29
N ASP A 114 -4.85 -1.12 1.84
CA ASP A 114 -5.52 -2.15 1.04
C ASP A 114 -4.97 -2.18 -0.40
N ILE A 115 -4.68 -1.00 -0.96
CA ILE A 115 -4.15 -0.88 -2.33
C ILE A 115 -2.75 -1.47 -2.44
N TYR A 116 -1.90 -1.20 -1.45
CA TYR A 116 -0.51 -1.65 -1.43
C TYR A 116 -0.30 -2.98 -0.70
N GLY A 117 -1.38 -3.67 -0.27
CA GLY A 117 -1.29 -4.96 0.40
C GLY A 117 -0.59 -4.93 1.77
N LEU A 118 -0.59 -3.79 2.45
CA LEU A 118 0.12 -3.60 3.73
C LEU A 118 -0.59 -4.26 4.92
N ASN A 119 -1.77 -4.82 4.69
CA ASN A 119 -2.55 -5.58 5.69
C ASN A 119 -2.00 -7.00 5.89
N ASP A 120 -1.13 -7.46 4.97
CA ASP A 120 -0.49 -8.78 5.10
C ASP A 120 0.73 -8.68 6.03
N PRO A 121 0.68 -9.30 7.22
CA PRO A 121 1.76 -9.17 8.19
C PRO A 121 2.99 -9.96 7.74
N ILE A 122 4.16 -9.31 7.77
CA ILE A 122 5.44 -10.00 7.64
C ILE A 122 5.82 -10.54 9.02
N ILE A 123 5.99 -11.86 9.11
CA ILE A 123 6.37 -12.55 10.35
C ILE A 123 7.80 -13.07 10.18
N GLU A 124 8.73 -12.51 10.93
CA GLU A 124 10.09 -13.05 11.03
C GLU A 124 10.11 -14.24 11.99
N ILE A 125 10.61 -15.37 11.53
CA ILE A 125 10.69 -16.60 12.30
C ILE A 125 12.14 -17.04 12.42
N ASN A 126 12.62 -17.16 13.65
CA ASN A 126 13.95 -17.70 13.93
C ASN A 126 13.84 -19.23 14.10
N VAL A 127 14.42 -19.97 13.16
CA VAL A 127 14.41 -21.43 13.15
C VAL A 127 15.74 -21.94 13.72
N THR A 128 15.68 -22.75 14.78
CA THR A 128 16.88 -23.38 15.38
C THR A 128 17.47 -24.45 14.44
N PRO A 129 18.80 -24.72 14.49
CA PRO A 129 19.47 -25.65 13.58
C PRO A 129 18.93 -27.09 13.61
N ASN A 130 18.31 -27.51 14.69
CA ASN A 130 17.69 -28.85 14.85
C ASN A 130 16.28 -28.95 14.27
N ARG A 131 15.75 -27.89 13.66
CA ARG A 131 14.38 -27.84 13.10
C ARG A 131 14.39 -27.51 11.60
N PRO A 132 15.16 -28.23 10.76
CA PRO A 132 15.16 -28.00 9.31
C PRO A 132 13.79 -28.22 8.66
N ASP A 133 12.94 -29.01 9.29
CA ASP A 133 11.55 -29.24 8.91
C ASP A 133 10.67 -27.99 8.94
N CYS A 134 11.06 -26.96 9.72
CA CYS A 134 10.40 -25.66 9.82
C CYS A 134 11.02 -24.58 8.92
N ALA A 135 12.01 -24.90 8.09
CA ALA A 135 12.59 -23.95 7.13
C ALA A 135 11.64 -23.62 5.95
N GLY A 136 10.47 -24.22 5.87
CA GLY A 136 9.45 -23.93 4.87
C GLY A 136 8.06 -23.73 5.46
N VAL A 137 7.20 -23.05 4.71
CA VAL A 137 5.83 -22.67 5.13
C VAL A 137 5.02 -23.85 5.68
N ARG A 138 5.17 -25.04 5.05
CA ARG A 138 4.41 -26.24 5.48
C ARG A 138 4.86 -26.77 6.85
N GLY A 139 6.15 -26.71 7.15
CA GLY A 139 6.67 -27.12 8.46
C GLY A 139 6.14 -26.21 9.58
N ILE A 140 6.18 -24.91 9.34
CA ILE A 140 5.60 -23.91 10.25
C ILE A 140 4.10 -24.12 10.43
N ALA A 141 3.36 -24.31 9.34
CA ALA A 141 1.91 -24.57 9.39
C ALA A 141 1.57 -25.84 10.19
N ARG A 142 2.38 -26.90 10.08
CA ARG A 142 2.24 -28.14 10.86
C ARG A 142 2.42 -27.88 12.36
N ASP A 143 3.44 -27.10 12.73
CA ASP A 143 3.69 -26.77 14.13
C ASP A 143 2.58 -25.90 14.72
N LEU A 144 2.10 -24.91 13.98
CA LEU A 144 0.94 -24.10 14.38
C LEU A 144 -0.32 -24.94 14.54
N ALA A 145 -0.54 -25.91 13.66
CA ALA A 145 -1.67 -26.84 13.79
C ALA A 145 -1.54 -27.76 15.01
N ALA A 146 -0.30 -28.21 15.33
CA ALA A 146 -0.04 -29.05 16.49
C ALA A 146 -0.35 -28.35 17.83
N VAL A 147 -0.21 -27.03 17.90
CA VAL A 147 -0.56 -26.23 19.09
C VAL A 147 -2.01 -25.68 19.03
N GLY A 148 -2.82 -26.12 18.07
CA GLY A 148 -4.25 -25.79 18.00
C GLY A 148 -4.58 -24.44 17.37
N LEU A 149 -3.61 -23.76 16.72
CA LEU A 149 -3.82 -22.46 16.05
C LEU A 149 -4.44 -22.59 14.65
N GLY A 150 -4.87 -23.78 14.27
CA GLY A 150 -5.51 -24.03 12.98
C GLY A 150 -5.48 -25.49 12.59
N THR A 151 -5.92 -25.80 11.37
CA THR A 151 -5.90 -27.15 10.80
C THR A 151 -4.98 -27.18 9.59
N LEU A 152 -4.03 -28.12 9.59
CA LEU A 152 -3.12 -28.31 8.46
C LEU A 152 -3.90 -28.81 7.24
N LYS A 153 -3.91 -28.03 6.17
CA LYS A 153 -4.53 -28.42 4.91
C LYS A 153 -3.76 -29.60 4.29
N PRO A 154 -4.45 -30.60 3.72
CA PRO A 154 -3.79 -31.70 3.01
C PRO A 154 -2.97 -31.17 1.82
N LEU A 155 -1.83 -31.80 1.57
CA LEU A 155 -1.03 -31.49 0.38
C LEU A 155 -1.72 -32.11 -0.84
N VAL A 156 -2.18 -31.27 -1.75
CA VAL A 156 -2.70 -31.72 -3.04
C VAL A 156 -1.56 -31.73 -4.05
N ALA A 157 -1.07 -32.92 -4.38
CA ALA A 157 -0.11 -33.10 -5.45
C ALA A 157 -0.87 -33.35 -6.75
N HIS A 158 -0.81 -32.43 -7.69
CA HIS A 158 -1.36 -32.64 -9.03
C HIS A 158 -0.45 -33.59 -9.81
N LYS A 159 -1.05 -34.63 -10.36
CA LYS A 159 -0.32 -35.59 -11.22
C LYS A 159 0.07 -34.86 -12.52
N ILE A 160 1.37 -34.69 -12.72
CA ILE A 160 1.90 -34.13 -13.98
C ILE A 160 1.96 -35.28 -15.00
N PRO A 161 1.29 -35.17 -16.16
CA PRO A 161 1.37 -36.20 -17.19
C PRO A 161 2.78 -36.27 -17.77
N ALA A 162 3.29 -37.48 -17.95
CA ALA A 162 4.57 -37.68 -18.63
C ALA A 162 4.45 -37.31 -20.12
N THR A 163 5.33 -36.42 -20.59
CA THR A 163 5.33 -35.94 -21.98
C THR A 163 6.40 -36.58 -22.85
N PHE A 164 7.29 -37.39 -22.26
CA PHE A 164 8.32 -38.14 -22.99
C PHE A 164 8.72 -39.39 -22.22
N ASN A 165 9.30 -40.39 -22.94
CA ASN A 165 9.87 -41.55 -22.32
C ASN A 165 11.33 -41.28 -21.92
N THR A 166 11.64 -41.50 -20.63
CA THR A 166 13.03 -41.36 -20.19
C THR A 166 13.87 -42.54 -20.72
N PRO A 167 15.10 -42.28 -21.21
CA PRO A 167 16.02 -43.36 -21.59
C PRO A 167 16.67 -44.07 -20.38
N ILE A 168 16.40 -43.58 -19.17
CA ILE A 168 16.96 -44.13 -17.93
C ILE A 168 15.98 -45.14 -17.34
N SER A 169 16.46 -46.35 -17.05
CA SER A 169 15.74 -47.33 -16.28
C SER A 169 16.32 -47.49 -14.87
N VAL A 170 15.47 -47.57 -13.86
CA VAL A 170 15.85 -47.83 -12.47
C VAL A 170 15.27 -49.16 -12.06
N SER A 171 16.11 -50.12 -11.62
CA SER A 171 15.66 -51.33 -10.99
C SER A 171 15.98 -51.31 -9.49
N LEU A 172 14.96 -51.58 -8.67
CA LEU A 172 15.12 -51.70 -7.22
C LEU A 172 15.40 -53.22 -6.95
N GLN A 173 16.52 -53.48 -6.28
CA GLN A 173 16.86 -54.80 -5.80
C GLN A 173 16.40 -55.01 -4.34
#